data_ee946157718c6f59349b82b1d42672be
#
_entry.id   ee946157718c6f59349b82b1d42672be
#
_cell.length_a   1.000
_cell.length_b   1.000
_cell.length_c   1.000
_cell.angle_alpha   90.00
_cell.angle_beta   90.00
_cell.angle_gamma   90.00
#
_symmetry.space_group_name_H-M   'P 1'
#
loop_
_entity.id
_entity.type
_entity.pdbx_description
1 polymer ?
#
loop_
_entity_poly.entity_id
_entity_poly.type
_entity_poly.pdbx_seq_one_letter_code
_entity_poly.pdbx_strand_id
1 'polypeptide(L)'
;LFADYIIVGRIEDLGSELKQKKLLISNKTISYSDVVAEINYRIIDVPTKQIKFADAYTFNEGDKLDFQKGNIDQKLIAYTTDEISLKILNAIYPIKIEKISGKNVTLGMGGDLVIKGQIYDIILLGDKIVDTYTKEYLGREETVVGKIEITNVASKISTAKLIEENIEFKKAL
;
A
#
# COMPACT_ATOMS: atom_id res chain seq x y z
N LEU A 1 -7.17 -2.89 -28.40
CA LEU A 1 -6.57 -2.55 -27.09
C LEU A 1 -6.44 -3.86 -26.32
N PHE A 2 -5.22 -4.20 -25.92
CA PHE A 2 -4.99 -5.35 -25.07
C PHE A 2 -4.74 -4.80 -23.65
N ALA A 3 -5.44 -5.34 -22.66
CA ALA A 3 -5.20 -5.04 -21.26
C ALA A 3 -4.44 -6.21 -20.63
N ASP A 4 -3.38 -5.93 -19.87
CA ASP A 4 -2.66 -6.94 -19.11
C ASP A 4 -3.36 -7.25 -17.80
N TYR A 5 -4.05 -6.26 -17.22
CA TYR A 5 -4.76 -6.37 -15.95
C TYR A 5 -6.15 -5.75 -16.04
N ILE A 6 -7.09 -6.33 -15.30
CA ILE A 6 -8.43 -5.77 -15.06
C ILE A 6 -8.55 -5.54 -13.55
N ILE A 7 -8.99 -4.33 -13.18
CA ILE A 7 -9.32 -4.00 -11.79
C ILE A 7 -10.84 -4.04 -11.66
N VAL A 8 -11.31 -4.84 -10.70
CA VAL A 8 -12.73 -4.95 -10.37
C VAL A 8 -12.89 -4.56 -8.91
N GLY A 9 -13.75 -3.61 -8.63
CA GLY A 9 -14.00 -3.13 -7.27
C GLY A 9 -15.48 -3.00 -6.97
N ARG A 10 -15.80 -3.02 -5.67
CA ARG A 10 -17.11 -2.73 -5.12
C ARG A 10 -16.94 -1.77 -3.96
N ILE A 11 -17.66 -0.67 -4.01
CA ILE A 11 -17.78 0.27 -2.89
C ILE A 11 -18.91 -0.24 -2.02
N GLU A 12 -18.58 -0.63 -0.78
CA GLU A 12 -19.56 -1.06 0.20
C GLU A 12 -20.13 0.14 0.94
N ASP A 13 -19.26 1.08 1.34
CA ASP A 13 -19.65 2.35 1.95
C ASP A 13 -18.62 3.43 1.61
N LEU A 14 -19.09 4.65 1.36
CA LEU A 14 -18.23 5.80 1.09
C LEU A 14 -18.99 7.09 1.34
N GLY A 15 -18.61 7.81 2.38
CA GLY A 15 -19.24 9.08 2.69
C GLY A 15 -18.85 9.67 4.03
N SER A 16 -19.54 10.75 4.37
CA SER A 16 -19.41 11.42 5.66
C SER A 16 -20.77 11.73 6.28
N GLU A 17 -20.88 11.60 7.58
CA GLU A 17 -22.06 11.95 8.36
C GLU A 17 -21.69 12.94 9.45
N LEU A 18 -22.46 14.02 9.58
CA LEU A 18 -22.27 15.00 10.65
C LEU A 18 -22.90 14.48 11.95
N LYS A 19 -22.07 14.21 12.95
CA LYS A 19 -22.49 13.79 14.28
C LYS A 19 -22.31 14.88 15.31
N GLN A 20 -23.13 14.86 16.35
CA GLN A 20 -23.03 15.77 17.47
C GLN A 20 -22.84 15.00 18.78
N LYS A 21 -21.89 15.45 19.58
CA LYS A 21 -21.61 14.88 20.90
C LYS A 21 -21.64 15.98 21.96
N LYS A 22 -22.48 15.78 22.99
CA LYS A 22 -22.51 16.66 24.16
C LYS A 22 -21.42 16.26 25.14
N LEU A 23 -20.54 17.20 25.47
CA LEU A 23 -19.49 16.98 26.47
C LEU A 23 -20.07 17.09 27.87
N LEU A 24 -19.99 16.03 28.66
CA LEU A 24 -20.56 15.95 30.00
C LEU A 24 -19.93 16.97 30.99
N ILE A 25 -18.65 17.29 30.84
CA ILE A 25 -17.90 18.15 31.75
C ILE A 25 -18.18 19.63 31.48
N SER A 26 -18.38 20.03 30.23
CA SER A 26 -18.53 21.47 29.85
C SER A 26 -19.93 21.85 29.36
N ASN A 27 -20.83 20.87 29.29
CA ASN A 27 -22.19 21.04 28.71
C ASN A 27 -22.21 21.60 27.27
N LYS A 28 -21.04 21.64 26.60
CA LYS A 28 -20.88 22.07 25.19
C LYS A 28 -21.20 20.95 24.25
N THR A 29 -21.90 21.25 23.18
CA THR A 29 -22.10 20.36 22.05
C THR A 29 -20.99 20.61 21.05
N ILE A 30 -20.27 19.54 20.69
CA ILE A 30 -19.29 19.55 19.60
C ILE A 30 -19.88 18.81 18.41
N SER A 31 -19.69 19.35 17.20
CA SER A 31 -20.01 18.67 15.95
C SER A 31 -18.72 18.10 15.37
N TYR A 32 -18.78 16.90 14.90
CA TYR A 32 -17.68 16.23 14.19
C TYR A 32 -18.24 15.44 13.01
N SER A 33 -17.42 15.25 12.00
CA SER A 33 -17.79 14.40 10.87
C SER A 33 -17.29 12.98 11.12
N ASP A 34 -18.21 12.03 11.05
CA ASP A 34 -17.88 10.62 10.98
C ASP A 34 -17.70 10.27 9.51
N VAL A 35 -16.57 9.67 9.16
CA VAL A 35 -16.24 9.36 7.77
C VAL A 35 -16.02 7.86 7.63
N VAL A 36 -16.51 7.32 6.52
CA VAL A 36 -16.38 5.91 6.20
C VAL A 36 -15.96 5.75 4.75
N ALA A 37 -15.01 4.84 4.52
CA ALA A 37 -14.73 4.30 3.20
C ALA A 37 -14.43 2.82 3.34
N GLU A 38 -15.27 2.00 2.71
CA GLU A 38 -15.10 0.54 2.65
C GLU A 38 -15.18 0.11 1.19
N ILE A 39 -14.06 -0.35 0.66
CA ILE A 39 -13.92 -0.69 -0.76
C ILE A 39 -13.21 -2.04 -0.87
N ASN A 40 -13.89 -2.99 -1.49
CA ASN A 40 -13.31 -4.27 -1.86
C ASN A 40 -12.85 -4.22 -3.31
N TYR A 41 -11.62 -4.66 -3.62
CA TYR A 41 -11.13 -4.67 -4.97
C TYR A 41 -10.19 -5.85 -5.24
N ARG A 42 -10.07 -6.21 -6.51
CA ARG A 42 -9.19 -7.27 -6.98
C ARG A 42 -8.59 -6.91 -8.34
N ILE A 43 -7.37 -7.39 -8.55
CA ILE A 43 -6.64 -7.28 -9.81
C ILE A 43 -6.62 -8.67 -10.44
N ILE A 44 -7.11 -8.74 -11.68
CA ILE A 44 -7.15 -9.97 -12.48
C ILE A 44 -6.09 -9.85 -13.56
N ASP A 45 -5.20 -10.82 -13.62
CA ASP A 45 -4.24 -10.99 -14.70
C ASP A 45 -4.98 -11.56 -15.93
N VAL A 46 -5.02 -10.80 -17.02
CA VAL A 46 -5.82 -11.15 -18.19
C VAL A 46 -5.29 -12.37 -18.91
N PRO A 47 -3.97 -12.51 -19.16
CA PRO A 47 -3.40 -13.69 -19.81
C PRO A 47 -3.68 -14.99 -19.06
N THR A 48 -3.55 -15.00 -17.75
CA THR A 48 -3.73 -16.19 -16.92
C THR A 48 -5.15 -16.38 -16.42
N LYS A 49 -5.98 -15.31 -16.46
CA LYS A 49 -7.34 -15.25 -15.89
C LYS A 49 -7.40 -15.49 -14.38
N GLN A 50 -6.28 -15.31 -13.69
CA GLN A 50 -6.16 -15.51 -12.25
C GLN A 50 -6.22 -14.20 -11.48
N ILE A 51 -6.69 -14.26 -10.24
CA ILE A 51 -6.62 -13.11 -9.32
C ILE A 51 -5.16 -12.96 -8.91
N LYS A 52 -4.54 -11.84 -9.30
CA LYS A 52 -3.17 -11.49 -8.91
C LYS A 52 -3.12 -10.89 -7.51
N PHE A 53 -4.14 -10.12 -7.14
CA PHE A 53 -4.20 -9.42 -5.87
C PHE A 53 -5.67 -9.13 -5.52
N ALA A 54 -6.01 -9.23 -4.24
CA ALA A 54 -7.30 -8.82 -3.71
C ALA A 54 -7.10 -8.20 -2.33
N ASP A 55 -7.80 -7.11 -2.06
CA ASP A 55 -7.72 -6.41 -0.78
C ASP A 55 -9.07 -5.76 -0.44
N ALA A 56 -9.27 -5.52 0.84
CA ALA A 56 -10.37 -4.73 1.39
C ALA A 56 -9.80 -3.48 2.03
N TYR A 57 -10.08 -2.34 1.44
CA TYR A 57 -9.68 -1.05 2.01
C TYR A 57 -10.76 -0.58 2.98
N THR A 58 -10.35 -0.22 4.20
CA THR A 58 -11.19 0.43 5.19
C THR A 58 -10.47 1.68 5.68
N PHE A 59 -11.14 2.84 5.62
CA PHE A 59 -10.62 4.07 6.19
C PHE A 59 -10.58 3.97 7.71
N ASN A 60 -9.45 4.31 8.31
CA ASN A 60 -9.28 4.35 9.75
C ASN A 60 -9.14 5.80 10.22
N GLU A 61 -9.83 6.18 11.27
CA GLU A 61 -9.80 7.54 11.87
C GLU A 61 -8.39 8.00 12.29
N GLY A 62 -7.41 7.08 12.43
CA GLY A 62 -6.02 7.39 12.69
C GLY A 62 -5.29 8.00 11.50
N ASP A 63 -5.85 7.91 10.30
CA ASP A 63 -5.34 8.52 9.09
C ASP A 63 -5.56 10.03 9.18
N LYS A 64 -4.46 10.79 9.17
CA LYS A 64 -4.40 12.23 9.49
C LYS A 64 -5.04 13.11 8.41
N LEU A 65 -6.34 12.96 8.16
CA LEU A 65 -7.07 13.88 7.33
C LEU A 65 -7.59 15.05 8.18
N ASP A 66 -7.15 16.26 7.85
CA ASP A 66 -7.74 17.49 8.42
C ASP A 66 -9.09 17.76 7.76
N PHE A 67 -10.15 17.21 8.37
CA PHE A 67 -11.53 17.40 7.92
C PHE A 67 -12.12 18.77 8.33
N GLN A 68 -11.38 19.61 9.03
CA GLN A 68 -11.91 20.88 9.54
C GLN A 68 -12.07 21.95 8.46
N LYS A 69 -11.52 21.76 7.25
CA LYS A 69 -11.59 22.74 6.15
C LYS A 69 -11.92 22.07 4.82
N GLY A 70 -13.03 22.49 4.20
CA GLY A 70 -13.39 22.13 2.82
C GLY A 70 -14.40 20.99 2.73
N ASN A 71 -14.57 20.47 1.52
CA ASN A 71 -15.49 19.38 1.24
C ASN A 71 -14.87 18.04 1.69
N ILE A 72 -15.42 17.48 2.77
CA ILE A 72 -14.94 16.25 3.41
C ILE A 72 -15.00 15.08 2.43
N ASP A 73 -16.10 14.95 1.69
CA ASP A 73 -16.29 13.84 0.76
C ASP A 73 -15.24 13.85 -0.36
N GLN A 74 -14.93 15.03 -0.90
CA GLN A 74 -13.89 15.15 -1.93
C GLN A 74 -12.50 14.77 -1.41
N LYS A 75 -12.18 15.18 -0.17
CA LYS A 75 -10.91 14.81 0.47
C LYS A 75 -10.83 13.32 0.75
N LEU A 76 -11.92 12.72 1.24
CA LEU A 76 -12.01 11.29 1.49
C LEU A 76 -11.83 10.50 0.20
N ILE A 77 -12.52 10.89 -0.88
CA ILE A 77 -12.39 10.25 -2.19
C ILE A 77 -10.95 10.36 -2.71
N ALA A 78 -10.34 11.54 -2.66
CA ALA A 78 -8.97 11.75 -3.12
C ALA A 78 -7.98 10.86 -2.33
N TYR A 79 -8.04 10.93 -0.99
CA TYR A 79 -7.18 10.13 -0.13
C TYR A 79 -7.35 8.62 -0.37
N THR A 80 -8.59 8.14 -0.39
CA THR A 80 -8.91 6.72 -0.64
C THR A 80 -8.41 6.27 -2.02
N THR A 81 -8.56 7.13 -3.03
CA THR A 81 -8.08 6.86 -4.39
C THR A 81 -6.55 6.74 -4.42
N ASP A 82 -5.84 7.65 -3.75
CA ASP A 82 -4.38 7.63 -3.68
C ASP A 82 -3.87 6.37 -2.98
N GLU A 83 -4.44 6.02 -1.82
CA GLU A 83 -4.07 4.82 -1.06
C GLU A 83 -4.30 3.53 -1.87
N ILE A 84 -5.47 3.37 -2.47
CA ILE A 84 -5.79 2.19 -3.29
C ILE A 84 -4.89 2.14 -4.53
N SER A 85 -4.64 3.28 -5.18
CA SER A 85 -3.77 3.36 -6.35
C SER A 85 -2.34 2.92 -6.03
N LEU A 86 -1.78 3.35 -4.89
CA LEU A 86 -0.46 2.93 -4.43
C LEU A 86 -0.40 1.42 -4.17
N LYS A 87 -1.43 0.86 -3.53
CA LYS A 87 -1.52 -0.59 -3.30
C LYS A 87 -1.59 -1.38 -4.61
N ILE A 88 -2.39 -0.92 -5.56
CA ILE A 88 -2.50 -1.52 -6.91
C ILE A 88 -1.16 -1.47 -7.63
N LEU A 89 -0.50 -0.31 -7.64
CA LEU A 89 0.82 -0.14 -8.28
C LEU A 89 1.85 -1.08 -7.66
N ASN A 90 1.91 -1.18 -6.35
CA ASN A 90 2.83 -2.07 -5.66
C ASN A 90 2.53 -3.56 -5.93
N ALA A 91 1.26 -3.93 -6.10
CA ALA A 91 0.87 -5.30 -6.44
C ALA A 91 1.25 -5.69 -7.88
N ILE A 92 1.16 -4.73 -8.82
CA ILE A 92 1.51 -4.95 -10.24
C ILE A 92 3.01 -4.78 -10.45
N TYR A 93 3.59 -3.73 -9.88
CA TYR A 93 4.99 -3.32 -10.03
C TYR A 93 5.64 -3.15 -8.65
N PRO A 94 5.94 -4.24 -7.94
CA PRO A 94 6.59 -4.15 -6.63
C PRO A 94 7.96 -3.46 -6.76
N ILE A 95 8.31 -2.66 -5.75
CA ILE A 95 9.62 -2.01 -5.68
C ILE A 95 10.70 -3.09 -5.63
N LYS A 96 11.65 -3.01 -6.56
CA LYS A 96 12.76 -3.96 -6.63
C LYS A 96 14.07 -3.31 -6.21
N ILE A 97 14.91 -4.11 -5.57
CA ILE A 97 16.30 -3.77 -5.33
C ILE A 97 17.06 -4.03 -6.63
N GLU A 98 17.63 -2.98 -7.21
CA GLU A 98 18.42 -3.05 -8.43
C GLU A 98 19.92 -3.24 -8.13
N LYS A 99 20.39 -2.71 -6.99
CA LYS A 99 21.78 -2.80 -6.60
C LYS A 99 21.95 -2.69 -5.10
N ILE A 100 22.87 -3.48 -4.55
CA ILE A 100 23.36 -3.36 -3.18
C ILE A 100 24.86 -3.07 -3.21
N SER A 101 25.32 -2.10 -2.42
CA SER A 101 26.71 -1.74 -2.27
C SER A 101 27.02 -1.43 -0.82
N GLY A 102 27.48 -2.43 -0.08
CA GLY A 102 27.60 -2.37 1.39
C GLY A 102 26.24 -2.14 2.02
N LYS A 103 26.10 -1.03 2.75
CA LYS A 103 24.81 -0.64 3.35
C LYS A 103 23.93 0.23 2.45
N ASN A 104 24.38 0.57 1.25
CA ASN A 104 23.60 1.38 0.32
C ASN A 104 22.83 0.46 -0.64
N VAL A 105 21.53 0.72 -0.75
CA VAL A 105 20.58 -0.02 -1.59
C VAL A 105 20.01 0.93 -2.62
N THR A 106 20.04 0.54 -3.90
CA THR A 106 19.37 1.28 -4.98
C THR A 106 18.10 0.56 -5.35
N LEU A 107 17.00 1.29 -5.39
CA LEU A 107 15.68 0.81 -5.75
C LEU A 107 15.31 1.28 -7.16
N GLY A 108 14.64 0.43 -7.93
CA GLY A 108 14.16 0.73 -9.28
C GLY A 108 12.88 1.58 -9.32
N MET A 109 12.63 2.37 -8.28
CA MET A 109 11.47 3.25 -8.18
C MET A 109 11.86 4.57 -7.54
N GLY A 110 11.26 5.67 -8.03
CA GLY A 110 11.50 7.03 -7.53
C GLY A 110 10.27 7.92 -7.76
N GLY A 111 10.47 9.23 -7.82
CA GLY A 111 9.40 10.22 -7.97
C GLY A 111 8.50 10.26 -6.74
N ASP A 112 7.21 10.51 -6.95
CA ASP A 112 6.22 10.67 -5.87
C ASP A 112 5.78 9.33 -5.23
N LEU A 113 6.25 8.20 -5.77
CA LEU A 113 5.90 6.86 -5.28
C LEU A 113 6.74 6.41 -4.08
N VAL A 114 7.82 7.13 -3.78
CA VAL A 114 8.75 6.83 -2.69
C VAL A 114 9.05 8.10 -1.94
N ILE A 115 8.96 8.07 -0.62
CA ILE A 115 9.15 9.25 0.22
C ILE A 115 10.48 9.11 1.00
N LYS A 116 11.28 10.17 1.01
CA LYS A 116 12.52 10.22 1.82
C LYS A 116 12.20 10.07 3.31
N GLY A 117 12.98 9.23 4.01
CA GLY A 117 12.79 8.88 5.42
C GLY A 117 11.80 7.73 5.64
N GLN A 118 11.12 7.25 4.60
CA GLN A 118 10.23 6.10 4.70
C GLN A 118 11.04 4.80 4.88
N ILE A 119 10.52 3.90 5.72
CA ILE A 119 11.13 2.60 6.01
C ILE A 119 10.36 1.52 5.26
N TYR A 120 11.09 0.63 4.59
CA TYR A 120 10.55 -0.54 3.89
C TYR A 120 11.19 -1.81 4.41
N ASP A 121 10.38 -2.88 4.48
CA ASP A 121 10.89 -4.23 4.68
C ASP A 121 11.51 -4.77 3.38
N ILE A 122 12.63 -5.48 3.50
CA ILE A 122 13.20 -6.24 2.39
C ILE A 122 12.61 -7.65 2.45
N ILE A 123 11.95 -8.04 1.38
CA ILE A 123 11.33 -9.35 1.23
C ILE A 123 12.14 -10.19 0.26
N LEU A 124 12.60 -11.35 0.73
CA LEU A 124 13.18 -12.38 -0.12
C LEU A 124 12.05 -13.28 -0.63
N LEU A 125 11.95 -13.40 -1.96
CA LEU A 125 10.97 -14.27 -2.59
C LEU A 125 11.54 -15.69 -2.74
N GLY A 126 10.94 -16.64 -2.05
CA GLY A 126 11.26 -18.05 -2.11
C GLY A 126 10.55 -18.79 -3.26
N ASP A 127 10.22 -20.06 -3.04
CA ASP A 127 9.60 -20.93 -4.01
C ASP A 127 8.16 -20.52 -4.37
N LYS A 128 7.72 -20.95 -5.55
CA LYS A 128 6.33 -20.77 -5.98
C LYS A 128 5.42 -21.70 -5.18
N ILE A 129 4.35 -21.13 -4.64
CA ILE A 129 3.27 -21.87 -3.98
C ILE A 129 2.19 -22.15 -5.02
N VAL A 130 1.85 -23.42 -5.18
CA VAL A 130 0.85 -23.89 -6.15
C VAL A 130 -0.18 -24.73 -5.42
N ASP A 131 -1.47 -24.48 -5.66
CA ASP A 131 -2.55 -25.29 -5.12
C ASP A 131 -2.42 -26.73 -5.58
N THR A 132 -2.50 -27.68 -4.65
CA THR A 132 -2.28 -29.11 -4.95
C THR A 132 -3.39 -29.72 -5.79
N TYR A 133 -4.62 -29.17 -5.74
CA TYR A 133 -5.79 -29.67 -6.44
C TYR A 133 -6.01 -28.96 -7.79
N THR A 134 -6.09 -27.63 -7.75
CA THR A 134 -6.41 -26.81 -8.93
C THR A 134 -5.19 -26.52 -9.80
N LYS A 135 -3.97 -26.73 -9.26
CA LYS A 135 -2.70 -26.31 -9.88
C LYS A 135 -2.59 -24.82 -10.12
N GLU A 136 -3.44 -24.06 -9.49
CA GLU A 136 -3.41 -22.60 -9.53
C GLU A 136 -2.17 -22.05 -8.80
N TYR A 137 -1.57 -21.00 -9.37
CA TYR A 137 -0.48 -20.28 -8.72
C TYR A 137 -1.04 -19.40 -7.60
N LEU A 138 -0.64 -19.68 -6.37
CA LEU A 138 -1.10 -18.97 -5.16
C LEU A 138 -0.17 -17.85 -4.73
N GLY A 139 1.06 -17.78 -5.28
CA GLY A 139 2.05 -16.79 -4.90
C GLY A 139 3.43 -17.39 -4.74
N ARG A 140 4.28 -16.72 -3.97
CA ARG A 140 5.63 -17.20 -3.58
C ARG A 140 5.76 -17.12 -2.08
N GLU A 141 6.66 -17.94 -1.56
CA GLU A 141 7.15 -17.79 -0.19
C GLU A 141 7.76 -16.39 -0.01
N GLU A 142 7.42 -15.73 1.09
CA GLU A 142 7.92 -14.39 1.41
C GLU A 142 8.57 -14.40 2.78
N THR A 143 9.83 -14.00 2.83
CA THR A 143 10.59 -13.92 4.08
C THR A 143 11.13 -12.50 4.24
N VAL A 144 10.80 -11.84 5.35
CA VAL A 144 11.40 -10.54 5.69
C VAL A 144 12.84 -10.77 6.13
N VAL A 145 13.78 -10.21 5.37
CA VAL A 145 15.22 -10.42 5.57
C VAL A 145 15.96 -9.17 6.05
N GLY A 146 15.32 -8.01 6.04
CA GLY A 146 15.93 -6.76 6.51
C GLY A 146 14.99 -5.58 6.39
N LYS A 147 15.53 -4.39 6.75
CA LYS A 147 14.84 -3.10 6.58
C LYS A 147 15.76 -2.06 5.99
N ILE A 148 15.19 -1.19 5.19
CA ILE A 148 15.87 -0.05 4.58
C ILE A 148 15.13 1.24 4.88
N GLU A 149 15.88 2.35 5.00
CA GLU A 149 15.35 3.70 5.09
C GLU A 149 15.74 4.48 3.84
N ILE A 150 14.77 5.13 3.21
CA ILE A 150 14.99 5.94 2.00
C ILE A 150 15.79 7.20 2.35
N THR A 151 16.98 7.35 1.74
CA THR A 151 17.86 8.47 1.97
C THR A 151 17.77 9.55 0.90
N ASN A 152 17.52 9.14 -0.35
CA ASN A 152 17.36 10.08 -1.47
C ASN A 152 16.39 9.53 -2.51
N VAL A 153 15.64 10.42 -3.16
CA VAL A 153 14.68 10.10 -4.21
C VAL A 153 15.00 10.91 -5.45
N ALA A 154 15.22 10.24 -6.57
CA ALA A 154 15.34 10.82 -7.90
C ALA A 154 14.09 10.47 -8.73
N SER A 155 14.00 10.95 -9.97
CA SER A 155 12.81 10.79 -10.80
C SER A 155 12.45 9.32 -11.11
N LYS A 156 13.44 8.43 -11.26
CA LYS A 156 13.25 7.02 -11.66
C LYS A 156 13.77 6.00 -10.66
N ILE A 157 14.68 6.40 -9.80
CA ILE A 157 15.33 5.54 -8.82
C ILE A 157 15.33 6.21 -7.46
N SER A 158 15.44 5.42 -6.40
CA SER A 158 15.75 5.94 -5.07
C SER A 158 16.92 5.20 -4.46
N THR A 159 17.56 5.82 -3.48
CA THR A 159 18.60 5.19 -2.68
C THR A 159 18.16 5.11 -1.24
N ALA A 160 18.48 3.99 -0.63
CA ALA A 160 18.15 3.69 0.74
C ALA A 160 19.39 3.20 1.49
N LYS A 161 19.32 3.25 2.79
CA LYS A 161 20.34 2.72 3.70
C LYS A 161 19.76 1.51 4.44
N LEU A 162 20.51 0.41 4.44
CA LEU A 162 20.18 -0.78 5.22
C LEU A 162 20.29 -0.47 6.69
N ILE A 163 19.20 -0.60 7.44
CA ILE A 163 19.11 -0.33 8.88
C ILE A 163 19.03 -1.60 9.70
N GLU A 164 18.42 -2.66 9.15
CA GLU A 164 18.37 -3.99 9.77
C GLU A 164 18.64 -5.06 8.70
N GLU A 165 19.34 -6.13 9.08
CA GLU A 165 19.59 -7.32 8.25
C GLU A 165 19.61 -8.57 9.10
N ASN A 166 19.12 -9.69 8.58
CA ASN A 166 19.23 -11.00 9.18
C ASN A 166 20.25 -11.90 8.43
N ILE A 167 20.40 -13.15 8.90
CA ILE A 167 21.36 -14.11 8.32
C ILE A 167 20.98 -14.47 6.88
N GLU A 168 19.70 -14.50 6.53
CA GLU A 168 19.22 -14.88 5.20
C GLU A 168 19.49 -13.77 4.17
N PHE A 169 19.45 -12.51 4.56
CA PHE A 169 19.88 -11.40 3.71
C PHE A 169 21.32 -11.57 3.23
N LYS A 170 22.23 -12.01 4.13
CA LYS A 170 23.64 -12.23 3.79
C LYS A 170 23.89 -13.43 2.87
N LYS A 171 22.95 -14.39 2.84
CA LYS A 171 23.03 -15.55 1.95
C LYS A 171 22.44 -15.26 0.56
N ALA A 172 21.58 -14.24 0.45
CA ALA A 172 20.93 -13.86 -0.79
C ALA A 172 21.74 -12.87 -1.65
N LEU A 173 22.85 -12.36 -1.12
CA LEU A 173 23.84 -11.50 -1.79
C LEU A 173 24.96 -12.33 -2.40
#